data_faee2265a0d3b022081fa24762b1bc05
#
_entry.id   faee2265a0d3b022081fa24762b1bc05
#
_cell.length_a   1.000
_cell.length_b   1.000
_cell.length_c   1.000
_cell.angle_alpha   90.00
_cell.angle_beta   90.00
_cell.angle_gamma   90.00
#
_symmetry.space_group_name_H-M   'P 1'
#
loop_
_entity.id
_entity.type
_entity.pdbx_description
1 polymer ?
#
loop_
_entity_poly.entity_id
_entity_poly.type
_entity_poly.pdbx_seq_one_letter_code
_entity_poly.pdbx_strand_id
1 'polypeptide(L)'
;MNISAEEKNRYLREAEVVLAREGFQADRTHAGSLRVLLDDVPLCGIPESGGITYRMADVSTPERIAAKDKVYSIVRAVAEYMYQMERAPILKVDGLEDSYKVLADFNVVVLAGCPSKYGVQFVTWDWDFDRRGVSHGHYFMENYDEAKQDFAIRSGLIHKEQLFSPEQMTEIYRCCADSVDGDFFDLTAEQEKVIRSV
;
A
#
# COMPACT_ATOMS: atom_id res chain seq x y z
N MET A 1 13.59 -12.82 14.38
CA MET A 1 12.21 -13.31 14.63
C MET A 1 11.86 -14.25 13.49
N ASN A 2 11.60 -15.55 13.76
CA ASN A 2 11.29 -16.49 12.68
C ASN A 2 9.79 -16.42 12.37
N ILE A 3 9.47 -16.14 11.09
CA ILE A 3 8.10 -16.22 10.55
C ILE A 3 7.77 -17.69 10.35
N SER A 4 6.62 -18.15 10.87
CA SER A 4 6.20 -19.55 10.77
C SER A 4 5.82 -19.93 9.32
N ALA A 5 5.81 -21.21 9.01
CA ALA A 5 5.35 -21.71 7.71
C ALA A 5 3.86 -21.38 7.47
N GLU A 6 3.05 -21.32 8.53
CA GLU A 6 1.65 -20.95 8.44
C GLU A 6 1.44 -19.46 8.11
N GLU A 7 2.22 -18.56 8.73
CA GLU A 7 2.21 -17.12 8.42
C GLU A 7 2.62 -16.88 6.95
N LYS A 8 3.66 -17.56 6.47
CA LYS A 8 4.09 -17.50 5.06
C LYS A 8 2.99 -17.98 4.11
N ASN A 9 2.28 -19.03 4.47
CA ASN A 9 1.18 -19.56 3.67
C ASN A 9 -0.01 -18.60 3.61
N ARG A 10 -0.34 -17.92 4.73
CA ARG A 10 -1.37 -16.87 4.77
C ARG A 10 -0.98 -15.68 3.92
N TYR A 11 0.27 -15.24 4.01
CA TYR A 11 0.82 -14.18 3.16
C TYR A 11 0.68 -14.51 1.66
N LEU A 12 1.11 -15.69 1.24
CA LEU A 12 1.03 -16.07 -0.18
C LEU A 12 -0.42 -16.21 -0.66
N ARG A 13 -1.34 -16.68 0.21
CA ARG A 13 -2.77 -16.75 -0.12
C ARG A 13 -3.36 -15.36 -0.32
N GLU A 14 -3.01 -14.43 0.54
CA GLU A 14 -3.45 -13.04 0.41
C GLU A 14 -2.88 -12.39 -0.85
N ALA A 15 -1.59 -12.58 -1.13
CA ALA A 15 -0.96 -12.09 -2.36
C ALA A 15 -1.65 -12.64 -3.62
N GLU A 16 -2.02 -13.92 -3.63
CA GLU A 16 -2.76 -14.56 -4.73
C GLU A 16 -4.13 -13.89 -4.95
N VAL A 17 -4.87 -13.62 -3.87
CA VAL A 17 -6.18 -12.95 -3.93
C VAL A 17 -6.05 -11.53 -4.49
N VAL A 18 -5.10 -10.75 -4.00
CA VAL A 18 -4.91 -9.35 -4.44
C VAL A 18 -4.41 -9.30 -5.88
N LEU A 19 -3.47 -10.17 -6.26
CA LEU A 19 -2.97 -10.25 -7.64
C LEU A 19 -4.08 -10.62 -8.63
N ALA A 20 -4.93 -11.59 -8.30
CA ALA A 20 -6.05 -11.98 -9.16
C ALA A 20 -7.03 -10.83 -9.40
N ARG A 21 -7.29 -10.01 -8.38
CA ARG A 21 -8.13 -8.81 -8.49
C ARG A 21 -7.53 -7.75 -9.40
N GLU A 22 -6.21 -7.61 -9.35
CA GLU A 22 -5.45 -6.68 -10.18
C GLU A 22 -5.20 -7.17 -11.62
N GLY A 23 -5.80 -8.30 -11.97
CA GLY A 23 -5.77 -8.87 -13.32
C GLY A 23 -4.58 -9.78 -13.61
N PHE A 24 -3.80 -10.17 -12.59
CA PHE A 24 -2.72 -11.14 -12.75
C PHE A 24 -3.20 -12.56 -12.44
N GLN A 25 -2.71 -13.51 -13.21
CA GLN A 25 -2.85 -14.92 -12.85
C GLN A 25 -1.69 -15.31 -11.93
N ALA A 26 -1.99 -16.00 -10.84
CA ALA A 26 -1.00 -16.46 -9.88
C ALA A 26 -1.24 -17.93 -9.52
N ASP A 27 -0.27 -18.78 -9.84
CA ASP A 27 -0.34 -20.22 -9.59
C ASP A 27 0.64 -20.61 -8.47
N ARG A 28 0.19 -21.43 -7.52
CA ARG A 28 1.08 -22.04 -6.53
C ARG A 28 1.98 -23.09 -7.17
N THR A 29 3.27 -22.98 -6.91
CA THR A 29 4.25 -23.97 -7.31
C THR A 29 4.40 -25.07 -6.26
N HIS A 30 4.93 -26.24 -6.66
CA HIS A 30 5.25 -27.32 -5.71
C HIS A 30 6.31 -26.92 -4.67
N ALA A 31 7.11 -25.90 -4.94
CA ALA A 31 8.12 -25.37 -4.03
C ALA A 31 7.55 -24.34 -3.01
N GLY A 32 6.21 -24.15 -2.96
CA GLY A 32 5.57 -23.25 -2.00
C GLY A 32 5.62 -21.77 -2.37
N SER A 33 6.12 -21.40 -3.56
CA SER A 33 6.11 -20.04 -4.09
C SER A 33 4.91 -19.80 -5.02
N LEU A 34 4.60 -18.52 -5.36
CA LEU A 34 3.67 -18.20 -6.43
C LEU A 34 4.44 -17.94 -7.74
N ARG A 35 3.88 -18.40 -8.84
CA ARG A 35 4.28 -18.02 -10.19
C ARG A 35 3.22 -17.07 -10.75
N VAL A 36 3.63 -15.85 -11.11
CA VAL A 36 2.76 -14.82 -11.68
C VAL A 36 2.90 -14.82 -13.19
N LEU A 37 1.76 -14.79 -13.87
CA LEU A 37 1.67 -14.72 -15.32
C LEU A 37 0.95 -13.43 -15.73
N LEU A 38 1.35 -12.92 -16.89
CA LEU A 38 0.68 -11.85 -17.62
C LEU A 38 0.35 -12.41 -19.01
N ASP A 39 -0.94 -12.44 -19.38
CA ASP A 39 -1.43 -13.02 -20.65
C ASP A 39 -0.92 -14.46 -20.88
N ASP A 40 -1.08 -15.32 -19.86
CA ASP A 40 -0.61 -16.70 -19.84
C ASP A 40 0.92 -16.91 -19.98
N VAL A 41 1.70 -15.83 -19.98
CA VAL A 41 3.17 -15.88 -20.12
C VAL A 41 3.83 -15.56 -18.77
N PRO A 42 4.81 -16.35 -18.30
CA PRO A 42 5.52 -16.09 -17.05
C PRO A 42 6.06 -14.66 -16.97
N LEU A 43 5.81 -13.99 -15.86
CA LEU A 43 6.28 -12.64 -15.55
C LEU A 43 7.32 -12.65 -14.44
N CYS A 44 6.95 -13.21 -13.28
CA CYS A 44 7.84 -13.29 -12.12
C CYS A 44 7.38 -14.39 -11.15
N GLY A 45 8.17 -14.65 -10.13
CA GLY A 45 7.86 -15.54 -9.01
C GLY A 45 7.86 -14.78 -7.69
N ILE A 46 7.03 -15.20 -6.75
CA ILE A 46 6.96 -14.65 -5.38
C ILE A 46 7.36 -15.78 -4.43
N PRO A 47 8.56 -15.72 -3.82
CA PRO A 47 9.00 -16.72 -2.85
C PRO A 47 8.30 -16.51 -1.49
N GLU A 48 8.31 -17.54 -0.66
CA GLU A 48 7.78 -17.48 0.73
C GLU A 48 8.44 -16.41 1.61
N SER A 49 9.65 -15.98 1.24
CA SER A 49 10.39 -14.94 1.95
C SER A 49 9.91 -13.53 1.64
N GLY A 50 8.96 -13.36 0.71
CA GLY A 50 8.55 -12.07 0.17
C GLY A 50 9.44 -11.57 -0.96
N GLY A 51 9.06 -10.43 -1.55
CA GLY A 51 9.71 -9.89 -2.72
C GLY A 51 9.35 -10.63 -4.01
N ILE A 52 10.10 -10.37 -5.08
CA ILE A 52 9.88 -11.01 -6.38
C ILE A 52 11.20 -11.53 -6.97
N THR A 53 11.10 -12.58 -7.78
CA THR A 53 12.19 -13.12 -8.61
C THR A 53 11.74 -13.15 -10.07
N TYR A 54 12.61 -12.81 -11.01
CA TYR A 54 12.28 -12.82 -12.44
C TYR A 54 13.53 -13.07 -13.30
N ARG A 55 13.31 -13.50 -14.54
CA ARG A 55 14.36 -13.58 -15.55
C ARG A 55 14.29 -12.34 -16.44
N MET A 56 15.43 -11.81 -16.84
CA MET A 56 15.48 -10.62 -17.72
C MET A 56 14.70 -10.82 -19.03
N ALA A 57 14.67 -12.02 -19.56
CA ALA A 57 13.88 -12.35 -20.75
C ALA A 57 12.36 -12.20 -20.54
N ASP A 58 11.88 -12.42 -19.32
CA ASP A 58 10.45 -12.35 -18.98
C ASP A 58 9.96 -10.89 -18.81
N VAL A 59 10.88 -9.92 -18.68
CA VAL A 59 10.61 -8.49 -18.48
C VAL A 59 11.27 -7.61 -19.54
N SER A 60 11.31 -8.08 -20.79
CA SER A 60 12.07 -7.46 -21.89
C SER A 60 11.37 -6.27 -22.56
N THR A 61 10.09 -6.00 -22.28
CA THR A 61 9.35 -4.86 -22.84
C THR A 61 8.93 -3.86 -21.77
N PRO A 62 8.70 -2.56 -22.13
CA PRO A 62 8.24 -1.55 -21.18
C PRO A 62 6.95 -1.96 -20.44
N GLU A 63 6.00 -2.59 -21.13
CA GLU A 63 4.72 -3.05 -20.57
C GLU A 63 4.96 -4.14 -19.51
N ARG A 64 5.87 -5.08 -19.78
CA ARG A 64 6.19 -6.16 -18.85
C ARG A 64 7.02 -5.67 -17.66
N ILE A 65 7.86 -4.65 -17.86
CA ILE A 65 8.55 -3.95 -16.75
C ILE A 65 7.51 -3.29 -15.86
N ALA A 66 6.60 -2.51 -16.40
CA ALA A 66 5.54 -1.85 -15.64
C ALA A 66 4.64 -2.85 -14.90
N ALA A 67 4.26 -3.96 -15.54
CA ALA A 67 3.50 -5.04 -14.91
C ALA A 67 4.26 -5.68 -13.74
N LYS A 68 5.56 -5.98 -13.92
CA LYS A 68 6.41 -6.50 -12.85
C LYS A 68 6.53 -5.50 -11.69
N ASP A 69 6.66 -4.20 -11.96
CA ASP A 69 6.74 -3.15 -10.93
C ASP A 69 5.40 -3.04 -10.17
N LYS A 70 4.27 -3.18 -10.87
CA LYS A 70 2.94 -3.26 -10.24
C LYS A 70 2.84 -4.49 -9.33
N VAL A 71 3.26 -5.66 -9.78
CA VAL A 71 3.31 -6.88 -8.94
C VAL A 71 4.18 -6.66 -7.71
N TYR A 72 5.35 -6.04 -7.86
CA TYR A 72 6.23 -5.74 -6.74
C TYR A 72 5.57 -4.83 -5.71
N SER A 73 4.89 -3.77 -6.14
CA SER A 73 4.17 -2.86 -5.23
C SER A 73 3.06 -3.57 -4.47
N ILE A 74 2.26 -4.42 -5.14
CA ILE A 74 1.22 -5.24 -4.52
C ILE A 74 1.82 -6.16 -3.45
N VAL A 75 2.82 -6.94 -3.82
CA VAL A 75 3.46 -7.93 -2.93
C VAL A 75 4.08 -7.27 -1.71
N ARG A 76 4.68 -6.09 -1.88
CA ARG A 76 5.24 -5.30 -0.80
C ARG A 76 4.16 -4.82 0.17
N ALA A 77 3.05 -4.27 -0.34
CA ALA A 77 1.92 -3.84 0.48
C ALA A 77 1.30 -5.02 1.26
N VAL A 78 1.08 -6.15 0.58
CA VAL A 78 0.58 -7.37 1.22
C VAL A 78 1.52 -7.86 2.32
N ALA A 79 2.84 -7.86 2.08
CA ALA A 79 3.81 -8.26 3.10
C ALA A 79 3.78 -7.34 4.32
N GLU A 80 3.63 -6.02 4.11
CA GLU A 80 3.56 -5.01 5.16
C GLU A 80 2.35 -5.26 6.06
N TYR A 81 1.13 -5.26 5.49
CA TYR A 81 -0.05 -5.38 6.34
C TYR A 81 -0.25 -6.80 6.90
N MET A 82 0.14 -7.86 6.19
CA MET A 82 0.06 -9.21 6.73
C MET A 82 1.00 -9.41 7.92
N TYR A 83 2.21 -8.83 7.86
CA TYR A 83 3.12 -8.82 9.01
C TYR A 83 2.49 -8.14 10.23
N GLN A 84 1.80 -7.03 10.03
CA GLN A 84 1.08 -6.31 11.08
C GLN A 84 -0.14 -7.10 11.56
N MET A 85 -0.95 -7.62 10.65
CA MET A 85 -2.14 -8.42 10.96
C MET A 85 -1.84 -9.63 11.85
N GLU A 86 -0.70 -10.29 11.67
CA GLU A 86 -0.31 -11.44 12.49
C GLU A 86 0.01 -11.06 13.96
N ARG A 87 0.42 -9.82 14.20
CA ARG A 87 0.92 -9.32 15.49
C ARG A 87 -0.03 -8.36 16.18
N ALA A 88 -0.92 -7.76 15.41
CA ALA A 88 -1.85 -6.76 15.90
C ALA A 88 -2.84 -7.33 16.92
N PRO A 89 -3.15 -6.60 17.99
CA PRO A 89 -4.20 -6.98 18.93
C PRO A 89 -5.58 -6.89 18.28
N ILE A 90 -6.52 -7.67 18.83
CA ILE A 90 -7.94 -7.56 18.44
C ILE A 90 -8.47 -6.21 18.94
N LEU A 91 -9.18 -5.50 18.08
CA LEU A 91 -9.93 -4.29 18.42
C LEU A 91 -11.10 -4.70 19.34
N LYS A 92 -11.10 -4.17 20.57
CA LYS A 92 -12.12 -4.46 21.57
C LYS A 92 -13.02 -3.24 21.71
N VAL A 93 -14.16 -3.27 21.04
CA VAL A 93 -15.18 -2.22 21.10
C VAL A 93 -16.57 -2.85 21.25
N ASP A 94 -17.46 -2.13 21.92
CA ASP A 94 -18.84 -2.58 22.13
C ASP A 94 -19.62 -2.57 20.80
N GLY A 95 -20.38 -3.63 20.54
CA GLY A 95 -21.25 -3.72 19.36
C GLY A 95 -20.58 -4.07 18.04
N LEU A 96 -19.28 -4.37 18.02
CA LEU A 96 -18.58 -4.84 16.81
C LEU A 96 -18.53 -6.38 16.82
N GLU A 97 -19.21 -6.99 15.85
CA GLU A 97 -19.31 -8.46 15.73
C GLU A 97 -18.07 -9.09 15.09
N ASP A 98 -17.42 -8.37 14.16
CA ASP A 98 -16.25 -8.86 13.43
C ASP A 98 -14.96 -8.70 14.22
N SER A 99 -14.02 -9.65 14.00
CA SER A 99 -12.71 -9.65 14.65
C SER A 99 -11.72 -8.73 13.93
N TYR A 100 -11.88 -7.43 14.06
CA TYR A 100 -10.92 -6.45 13.58
C TYR A 100 -9.64 -6.45 14.41
N LYS A 101 -8.51 -6.19 13.77
CA LYS A 101 -7.20 -6.04 14.41
C LYS A 101 -6.72 -4.59 14.27
N VAL A 102 -6.13 -4.06 15.33
CA VAL A 102 -5.61 -2.69 15.37
C VAL A 102 -4.26 -2.64 14.65
N LEU A 103 -4.23 -2.06 13.45
CA LEU A 103 -3.01 -1.89 12.65
C LEU A 103 -2.24 -0.62 13.03
N ALA A 104 -2.97 0.46 13.34
CA ALA A 104 -2.40 1.70 13.86
C ALA A 104 -3.43 2.40 14.76
N ASP A 105 -2.94 3.12 15.76
CA ASP A 105 -3.74 3.93 16.69
C ASP A 105 -2.95 5.20 17.02
N PHE A 106 -3.52 6.35 16.68
CA PHE A 106 -2.92 7.64 17.00
C PHE A 106 -3.99 8.71 17.17
N ASN A 107 -3.82 9.55 18.21
CA ASN A 107 -4.80 10.55 18.62
C ASN A 107 -6.18 9.90 18.87
N VAL A 108 -7.19 10.33 18.13
CA VAL A 108 -8.56 9.82 18.22
C VAL A 108 -8.91 8.87 17.07
N VAL A 109 -7.95 8.42 16.28
CA VAL A 109 -8.20 7.60 15.09
C VAL A 109 -7.52 6.23 15.19
N VAL A 110 -8.24 5.18 14.82
CA VAL A 110 -7.74 3.83 14.68
C VAL A 110 -7.84 3.37 13.22
N LEU A 111 -6.77 2.76 12.71
CA LEU A 111 -6.77 1.97 11.47
C LEU A 111 -6.88 0.51 11.87
N ALA A 112 -7.87 -0.18 11.34
CA ALA A 112 -8.11 -1.58 11.63
C ALA A 112 -8.22 -2.42 10.34
N GLY A 113 -7.90 -3.72 10.47
CA GLY A 113 -8.02 -4.71 9.41
C GLY A 113 -8.82 -5.92 9.87
N CYS A 114 -9.67 -6.45 9.00
CA CYS A 114 -10.44 -7.67 9.22
C CYS A 114 -10.22 -8.65 8.08
N PRO A 115 -9.79 -9.90 8.34
CA PRO A 115 -9.68 -10.92 7.30
C PRO A 115 -11.06 -11.29 6.76
N SER A 116 -11.18 -11.38 5.45
CA SER A 116 -12.38 -11.87 4.76
C SER A 116 -12.04 -12.93 3.72
N LYS A 117 -13.05 -13.53 3.11
CA LYS A 117 -12.85 -14.46 1.98
C LYS A 117 -12.33 -13.77 0.71
N TYR A 118 -12.42 -12.45 0.66
CA TYR A 118 -11.96 -11.62 -0.46
C TYR A 118 -10.62 -10.92 -0.19
N GLY A 119 -9.92 -11.27 0.88
CA GLY A 119 -8.74 -10.62 1.39
C GLY A 119 -9.01 -9.77 2.63
N VAL A 120 -7.99 -9.08 3.11
CA VAL A 120 -8.13 -8.20 4.29
C VAL A 120 -8.91 -6.96 3.90
N GLN A 121 -9.90 -6.60 4.72
CA GLN A 121 -10.69 -5.38 4.60
C GLN A 121 -10.17 -4.35 5.59
N PHE A 122 -10.01 -3.10 5.14
CA PHE A 122 -9.47 -2.01 5.96
C PHE A 122 -10.52 -0.95 6.26
N VAL A 123 -10.41 -0.36 7.44
CA VAL A 123 -11.29 0.70 7.90
C VAL A 123 -10.54 1.64 8.84
N THR A 124 -10.88 2.91 8.80
CA THR A 124 -10.49 3.88 9.84
C THR A 124 -11.72 4.31 10.61
N TRP A 125 -11.62 4.44 11.92
CA TRP A 125 -12.65 4.94 12.81
C TRP A 125 -12.12 6.02 13.73
N ASP A 126 -13.00 6.88 14.18
CA ASP A 126 -12.75 7.73 15.33
C ASP A 126 -13.11 6.97 16.62
N TRP A 127 -12.24 7.04 17.63
CA TRP A 127 -12.53 6.55 18.95
C TRP A 127 -13.56 7.46 19.63
N ASP A 128 -14.48 6.85 20.36
CA ASP A 128 -15.24 7.56 21.38
C ASP A 128 -14.31 8.03 22.51
N PHE A 129 -14.76 9.03 23.28
CA PHE A 129 -13.93 9.64 24.31
C PHE A 129 -13.35 8.64 25.34
N ASP A 130 -14.12 7.64 25.72
CA ASP A 130 -13.71 6.60 26.68
C ASP A 130 -13.07 5.36 26.02
N ARG A 131 -12.89 5.38 24.70
CA ARG A 131 -12.32 4.31 23.87
C ARG A 131 -13.01 2.95 24.00
N ARG A 132 -14.30 2.96 24.32
CA ARG A 132 -15.14 1.75 24.39
C ARG A 132 -15.93 1.51 23.11
N GLY A 133 -16.08 2.52 22.29
CA GLY A 133 -16.75 2.49 21.01
C GLY A 133 -15.93 3.18 19.92
N VAL A 134 -16.37 3.00 18.68
CA VAL A 134 -15.84 3.66 17.49
C VAL A 134 -16.97 4.23 16.66
N SER A 135 -16.70 5.33 15.97
CA SER A 135 -17.67 6.04 15.13
C SER A 135 -17.01 6.55 13.83
N HIS A 136 -17.80 7.16 12.93
CA HIS A 136 -17.32 7.77 11.68
C HIS A 136 -16.38 6.88 10.87
N GLY A 137 -16.82 5.65 10.57
CA GLY A 137 -16.04 4.67 9.83
C GLY A 137 -15.88 5.03 8.36
N HIS A 138 -14.63 5.05 7.88
CA HIS A 138 -14.30 5.08 6.46
C HIS A 138 -13.81 3.69 6.04
N TYR A 139 -14.54 3.06 5.12
CA TYR A 139 -14.28 1.69 4.68
C TYR A 139 -13.56 1.70 3.34
N PHE A 140 -12.39 1.08 3.28
CA PHE A 140 -11.49 1.07 2.11
C PHE A 140 -11.45 -0.27 1.40
N MET A 141 -12.31 -1.20 1.84
CA MET A 141 -12.27 -2.58 1.37
C MET A 141 -10.82 -3.10 1.49
N GLU A 142 -10.21 -3.49 0.39
CA GLU A 142 -8.84 -4.00 0.33
C GLU A 142 -7.76 -2.95 0.05
N ASN A 143 -8.13 -1.67 -0.09
CA ASN A 143 -7.19 -0.61 -0.45
C ASN A 143 -6.42 -0.12 0.79
N TYR A 144 -5.34 -0.83 1.11
CA TYR A 144 -4.50 -0.54 2.27
C TYR A 144 -3.81 0.83 2.18
N ASP A 145 -3.40 1.26 0.97
CA ASP A 145 -2.71 2.54 0.80
C ASP A 145 -3.65 3.72 1.03
N GLU A 146 -4.89 3.66 0.54
CA GLU A 146 -5.90 4.67 0.85
C GLU A 146 -6.27 4.68 2.34
N ALA A 147 -6.39 3.51 2.96
CA ALA A 147 -6.65 3.40 4.39
C ALA A 147 -5.54 4.03 5.24
N LYS A 148 -4.27 3.80 4.88
CA LYS A 148 -3.11 4.45 5.53
C LYS A 148 -3.13 5.96 5.36
N GLN A 149 -3.42 6.43 4.15
CA GLN A 149 -3.49 7.86 3.86
C GLN A 149 -4.62 8.55 4.65
N ASP A 150 -5.81 7.96 4.66
CA ASP A 150 -6.94 8.47 5.44
C ASP A 150 -6.61 8.50 6.93
N PHE A 151 -6.03 7.43 7.46
CA PHE A 151 -5.57 7.39 8.85
C PHE A 151 -4.57 8.51 9.15
N ALA A 152 -3.58 8.72 8.30
CA ALA A 152 -2.56 9.75 8.50
C ALA A 152 -3.15 11.17 8.50
N ILE A 153 -4.12 11.43 7.63
CA ILE A 153 -4.82 12.73 7.58
C ILE A 153 -5.72 12.91 8.81
N ARG A 154 -6.62 11.96 9.08
CA ARG A 154 -7.59 12.06 10.17
C ARG A 154 -6.94 12.13 11.54
N SER A 155 -5.86 11.39 11.73
CA SER A 155 -5.09 11.40 12.98
C SER A 155 -4.23 12.66 13.15
N GLY A 156 -4.10 13.50 12.11
CA GLY A 156 -3.29 14.71 12.14
C GLY A 156 -1.79 14.47 11.99
N LEU A 157 -1.37 13.27 11.57
CA LEU A 157 0.03 12.98 11.24
C LEU A 157 0.50 13.74 10.00
N ILE A 158 -0.41 13.95 9.05
CA ILE A 158 -0.16 14.70 7.80
C ILE A 158 -1.32 15.67 7.60
N HIS A 159 -1.03 16.91 7.26
CA HIS A 159 -2.05 17.87 6.84
C HIS A 159 -2.45 17.60 5.40
N LYS A 160 -3.77 17.66 5.13
CA LYS A 160 -4.32 17.38 3.80
C LYS A 160 -3.70 18.28 2.72
N GLU A 161 -3.38 19.52 3.06
CA GLU A 161 -2.78 20.53 2.19
C GLU A 161 -1.32 20.19 1.80
N GLN A 162 -0.70 19.20 2.44
CA GLN A 162 0.64 18.71 2.11
C GLN A 162 0.63 17.57 1.07
N LEU A 163 -0.57 17.15 0.65
CA LEU A 163 -0.73 16.07 -0.33
C LEU A 163 -1.03 16.66 -1.70
N PHE A 164 -0.21 16.31 -2.67
CA PHE A 164 -0.41 16.68 -4.07
C PHE A 164 -0.66 15.42 -4.91
N SER A 165 -1.59 15.52 -5.87
CA SER A 165 -1.76 14.46 -6.86
C SER A 165 -0.56 14.43 -7.83
N PRO A 166 -0.31 13.30 -8.55
CA PRO A 166 0.71 13.24 -9.59
C PRO A 166 0.58 14.35 -10.62
N GLU A 167 -0.66 14.72 -10.99
CA GLU A 167 -0.95 15.81 -11.94
C GLU A 167 -0.58 17.16 -11.35
N GLN A 168 -0.92 17.39 -10.07
CA GLN A 168 -0.53 18.62 -9.36
C GLN A 168 0.99 18.73 -9.21
N MET A 169 1.66 17.63 -8.88
CA MET A 169 3.14 17.59 -8.79
C MET A 169 3.78 17.87 -10.14
N THR A 170 3.23 17.31 -11.23
CA THR A 170 3.70 17.58 -12.60
C THR A 170 3.57 19.05 -12.95
N GLU A 171 2.44 19.67 -12.62
CA GLU A 171 2.20 21.10 -12.89
C GLU A 171 3.10 22.00 -12.03
N ILE A 172 3.27 21.68 -10.75
CA ILE A 172 4.22 22.39 -9.86
C ILE A 172 5.63 22.30 -10.44
N TYR A 173 6.08 21.10 -10.85
CA TYR A 173 7.40 20.91 -11.44
C TYR A 173 7.55 21.74 -12.74
N ARG A 174 6.54 21.71 -13.62
CA ARG A 174 6.55 22.51 -14.84
C ARG A 174 6.67 23.99 -14.56
N CYS A 175 5.85 24.53 -13.62
CA CYS A 175 5.92 25.94 -13.23
C CYS A 175 7.26 26.31 -12.63
N CYS A 176 7.86 25.42 -11.81
CA CYS A 176 9.19 25.63 -11.25
C CYS A 176 10.26 25.63 -12.35
N ALA A 177 10.22 24.68 -13.29
CA ALA A 177 11.15 24.61 -14.42
C ALA A 177 11.07 25.86 -15.31
N ASP A 178 9.84 26.26 -15.70
CA ASP A 178 9.58 27.46 -16.50
C ASP A 178 10.12 28.74 -15.78
N SER A 179 10.02 28.79 -14.46
CA SER A 179 10.53 29.91 -13.66
C SER A 179 12.05 29.98 -13.63
N VAL A 180 12.74 28.83 -13.69
CA VAL A 180 14.21 28.76 -13.71
C VAL A 180 14.78 29.03 -15.11
N ASP A 181 14.11 28.47 -16.15
CA ASP A 181 14.60 28.55 -17.53
C ASP A 181 14.09 29.80 -18.28
N GLY A 182 13.11 30.51 -17.70
CA GLY A 182 12.54 31.74 -18.26
C GLY A 182 13.26 33.01 -17.76
N ASP A 183 13.60 33.90 -18.66
CA ASP A 183 14.18 35.22 -18.35
C ASP A 183 13.19 36.19 -17.64
N PHE A 184 12.06 35.69 -17.13
CA PHE A 184 10.99 36.52 -16.59
C PHE A 184 11.14 36.88 -15.09
N PHE A 185 12.02 36.20 -14.37
CA PHE A 185 12.24 36.47 -12.95
C PHE A 185 13.73 36.45 -12.62
N ASP A 186 14.24 37.50 -11.97
CA ASP A 186 15.56 37.54 -11.37
C ASP A 186 15.56 36.65 -10.10
N LEU A 187 15.71 35.34 -10.28
CA LEU A 187 15.86 34.42 -9.17
C LEU A 187 17.23 34.57 -8.52
N THR A 188 17.26 34.61 -7.19
CA THR A 188 18.54 34.49 -6.49
C THR A 188 19.09 33.06 -6.60
N ALA A 189 20.40 32.89 -6.53
CA ALA A 189 21.04 31.56 -6.58
C ALA A 189 20.48 30.58 -5.52
N GLU A 190 20.00 31.11 -4.40
CA GLU A 190 19.39 30.33 -3.32
C GLU A 190 17.97 29.84 -3.69
N GLN A 191 17.17 30.71 -4.32
CA GLN A 191 15.84 30.36 -4.83
C GLN A 191 15.93 29.31 -5.95
N GLU A 192 16.85 29.52 -6.92
CA GLU A 192 17.10 28.56 -7.98
C GLU A 192 17.48 27.17 -7.45
N LYS A 193 18.37 27.13 -6.42
CA LYS A 193 18.75 25.88 -5.77
C LYS A 193 17.58 25.17 -5.10
N VAL A 194 16.69 25.92 -4.43
CA VAL A 194 15.49 25.35 -3.80
C VAL A 194 14.55 24.80 -4.87
N ILE A 195 14.27 25.53 -5.94
CA ILE A 195 13.38 25.09 -7.03
C ILE A 195 13.94 23.82 -7.70
N ARG A 196 15.25 23.76 -8.00
CA ARG A 196 15.88 22.58 -8.60
C ARG A 196 15.93 21.35 -7.67
N SER A 197 15.62 21.51 -6.38
CA SER A 197 15.61 20.43 -5.39
C SER A 197 14.22 19.77 -5.23
N VAL A 198 13.18 20.30 -5.89
CA VAL A 198 11.83 19.74 -5.96
C VAL A 198 11.75 18.69 -7.08
#